data_5654d8838985b9f5a0bfdcf337b05759
#
_entry.id   5654d8838985b9f5a0bfdcf337b05759
#
_cell.length_a   1.000
_cell.length_b   1.000
_cell.length_c   1.000
_cell.angle_alpha   90.00
_cell.angle_beta   90.00
_cell.angle_gamma   90.00
#
_symmetry.space_group_name_H-M   'P 1'
#
loop_
_entity.id
_entity.type
_entity.pdbx_description
1 polymer ?
#
loop_
_entity_poly.entity_id
_entity_poly.type
_entity_poly.pdbx_seq_one_letter_code
_entity_poly.pdbx_strand_id
1 'polypeptide(L)'
;MRFLKSTLCPILRGADLLADARTATVASYNATGNIITIDEEITAADALALVGREVIIGGEHMTIVTATAGAAGSGVFTVSDADETAWASNPPAHEDIVYPGEGGAGGIAVYQSFLVAKDAFAIIDPDGAGKETIIHDKNSGIGGALNQYGTVGGKFSSAAKILYEDRIVVIESTSKYSATDVAN
;
A
#
# COMPACT_ATOMS: atom_id res chain seq x y z
N MET A 1 -17.92 -1.43 -18.30
CA MET A 1 -17.19 -2.61 -17.84
C MET A 1 -17.61 -2.83 -16.40
N ARG A 2 -18.21 -3.97 -16.05
CA ARG A 2 -18.63 -4.24 -14.66
C ARG A 2 -17.50 -5.01 -14.00
N PHE A 3 -16.85 -4.44 -12.99
CA PHE A 3 -15.94 -5.20 -12.15
C PHE A 3 -16.78 -6.07 -11.22
N LEU A 4 -16.69 -7.37 -11.40
CA LEU A 4 -17.19 -8.31 -10.41
C LEU A 4 -16.18 -8.32 -9.26
N LYS A 5 -16.56 -7.75 -8.12
CA LYS A 5 -15.85 -7.96 -6.87
C LYS A 5 -15.96 -9.46 -6.55
N SER A 6 -14.96 -10.23 -6.89
CA SER A 6 -14.92 -11.65 -6.58
C SER A 6 -14.33 -11.81 -5.19
N THR A 7 -15.16 -12.26 -4.26
CA THR A 7 -14.73 -12.73 -2.94
C THR A 7 -13.94 -14.05 -3.00
N LEU A 8 -13.85 -14.65 -4.18
CA LEU A 8 -13.20 -15.92 -4.45
C LEU A 8 -11.77 -15.80 -4.99
N CYS A 9 -11.29 -14.60 -5.26
CA CYS A 9 -9.90 -14.40 -5.66
C CYS A 9 -9.09 -14.04 -4.42
N PRO A 10 -8.33 -14.97 -3.83
CA PRO A 10 -7.40 -14.60 -2.78
C PRO A 10 -6.33 -13.69 -3.40
N ILE A 11 -6.41 -12.43 -3.08
CA ILE A 11 -5.53 -11.37 -3.59
C ILE A 11 -4.10 -11.58 -3.10
N LEU A 12 -3.90 -12.39 -2.08
CA LEU A 12 -2.63 -12.57 -1.41
C LEU A 12 -2.12 -14.01 -1.59
N ARG A 13 -1.07 -14.16 -2.40
CA ARG A 13 -0.29 -15.38 -2.47
C ARG A 13 1.06 -15.12 -1.81
N GLY A 14 1.35 -15.82 -0.72
CA GLY A 14 2.71 -15.93 -0.22
C GLY A 14 2.95 -15.57 1.24
N ALA A 15 2.20 -14.68 1.86
CA ALA A 15 2.33 -14.43 3.29
C ALA A 15 0.98 -14.66 3.97
N ASP A 16 0.93 -15.69 4.77
CA ASP A 16 -0.24 -15.95 5.61
C ASP A 16 -0.23 -14.96 6.79
N LEU A 17 -1.40 -14.59 7.28
CA LEU A 17 -1.53 -13.73 8.45
C LEU A 17 -1.04 -14.48 9.70
N LEU A 18 -1.44 -15.72 9.83
CA LEU A 18 -1.08 -16.65 10.89
C LEU A 18 -0.41 -17.88 10.28
N ALA A 19 0.31 -18.66 11.08
CA ALA A 19 0.98 -19.86 10.60
C ALA A 19 0.05 -20.85 9.89
N ASP A 20 -1.19 -20.95 10.37
CA ASP A 20 -2.18 -21.90 9.86
C ASP A 20 -3.33 -21.23 9.08
N ALA A 21 -3.36 -19.89 8.98
CA ALA A 21 -4.43 -19.20 8.30
C ALA A 21 -3.93 -17.99 7.49
N ARG A 22 -4.37 -17.89 6.23
CA ARG A 22 -4.02 -16.75 5.35
C ARG A 22 -4.64 -15.45 5.78
N THR A 23 -5.88 -15.51 6.21
CA THR A 23 -6.68 -14.39 6.67
C THR A 23 -7.27 -14.77 8.01
N ALA A 24 -7.69 -13.80 8.77
CA ALA A 24 -8.45 -14.03 9.97
C ALA A 24 -9.84 -13.39 9.85
N THR A 25 -10.72 -13.77 10.74
CA THR A 25 -12.09 -13.28 10.80
C THR A 25 -12.29 -12.51 12.09
N VAL A 26 -12.86 -11.32 12.01
CA VAL A 26 -13.14 -10.49 13.19
C VAL A 26 -14.26 -11.14 14.01
N ALA A 27 -13.94 -11.58 15.24
CA ALA A 27 -14.93 -12.02 16.21
C ALA A 27 -15.60 -10.82 16.90
N SER A 28 -14.82 -9.83 17.29
CA SER A 28 -15.33 -8.60 17.90
C SER A 28 -14.33 -7.45 17.80
N TYR A 29 -14.85 -6.24 17.81
CA TYR A 29 -14.08 -5.01 17.86
C TYR A 29 -14.45 -4.17 19.07
N ASN A 30 -13.43 -3.66 19.77
CA ASN A 30 -13.61 -2.73 20.88
C ASN A 30 -12.97 -1.39 20.50
N ALA A 31 -13.80 -0.38 20.32
CA ALA A 31 -13.38 0.98 19.95
C ALA A 31 -12.49 1.64 21.03
N THR A 32 -12.63 1.21 22.30
CA THR A 32 -11.73 1.67 23.36
C THR A 32 -10.40 0.94 23.24
N GLY A 33 -9.41 1.59 22.63
CA GLY A 33 -8.06 1.04 22.41
C GLY A 33 -7.89 0.29 21.11
N ASN A 34 -8.85 0.34 20.18
CA ASN A 34 -8.76 -0.31 18.85
C ASN A 34 -8.35 -1.78 18.94
N ILE A 35 -9.05 -2.52 19.81
CA ILE A 35 -8.75 -3.92 20.07
C ILE A 35 -9.63 -4.78 19.18
N ILE A 36 -9.00 -5.67 18.44
CA ILE A 36 -9.66 -6.66 17.59
C ILE A 36 -9.45 -8.04 18.18
N THR A 37 -10.53 -8.77 18.36
CA THR A 37 -10.50 -10.21 18.66
C THR A 37 -10.80 -10.96 17.36
N ILE A 38 -10.08 -12.03 17.10
CA ILE A 38 -10.28 -12.86 15.92
C ILE A 38 -10.79 -14.25 16.30
N ASP A 39 -11.45 -14.90 15.33
CA ASP A 39 -11.98 -16.25 15.51
C ASP A 39 -10.90 -17.33 15.46
N GLU A 40 -9.78 -17.06 14.79
CA GLU A 40 -8.67 -17.98 14.67
C GLU A 40 -7.78 -17.97 15.91
N GLU A 41 -7.03 -19.04 16.11
CA GLU A 41 -6.01 -19.13 17.16
C GLU A 41 -4.81 -18.25 16.80
N ILE A 42 -4.34 -17.45 17.77
CA ILE A 42 -3.06 -16.77 17.69
C ILE A 42 -2.06 -17.51 18.57
N THR A 43 -1.09 -18.16 17.97
CA THR A 43 0.00 -18.79 18.73
C THR A 43 0.96 -17.75 19.31
N ALA A 44 1.81 -18.12 20.25
CA ALA A 44 2.84 -17.22 20.78
C ALA A 44 3.84 -16.78 19.70
N ALA A 45 4.09 -17.62 18.71
CA ALA A 45 4.95 -17.28 17.58
C ALA A 45 4.27 -16.29 16.63
N ASP A 46 2.97 -16.49 16.34
CA ASP A 46 2.19 -15.57 15.52
C ASP A 46 2.09 -14.18 16.17
N ALA A 47 1.84 -14.15 17.49
CA ALA A 47 1.77 -12.88 18.22
C ALA A 47 3.04 -12.06 18.07
N LEU A 48 4.22 -12.69 18.09
CA LEU A 48 5.49 -12.02 17.85
C LEU A 48 5.66 -11.58 16.38
N ALA A 49 5.19 -12.38 15.45
CA ALA A 49 5.31 -12.09 14.01
C ALA A 49 4.35 -10.98 13.56
N LEU A 50 3.20 -10.85 14.21
CA LEU A 50 2.18 -9.86 13.88
C LEU A 50 2.54 -8.43 14.27
N VAL A 51 3.31 -8.22 15.34
CA VAL A 51 3.66 -6.87 15.80
C VAL A 51 4.44 -6.12 14.72
N GLY A 52 3.98 -4.90 14.41
CA GLY A 52 4.54 -4.07 13.35
C GLY A 52 4.09 -4.46 11.93
N ARG A 53 3.21 -5.45 11.81
CA ARG A 53 2.63 -5.83 10.51
C ARG A 53 1.41 -5.00 10.21
N GLU A 54 1.29 -4.58 8.98
CA GLU A 54 0.07 -3.96 8.46
C GLU A 54 -1.00 -5.03 8.22
N VAL A 55 -2.24 -4.67 8.48
CA VAL A 55 -3.43 -5.46 8.15
C VAL A 55 -4.45 -4.58 7.48
N ILE A 56 -5.30 -5.19 6.65
CA ILE A 56 -6.36 -4.49 5.93
C ILE A 56 -7.68 -5.06 6.42
N ILE A 57 -8.53 -4.20 6.97
CA ILE A 57 -9.85 -4.57 7.50
C ILE A 57 -10.86 -3.55 7.00
N GLY A 58 -11.92 -4.02 6.34
CA GLY A 58 -12.93 -3.11 5.79
C GLY A 58 -12.42 -2.19 4.67
N GLY A 59 -11.22 -2.46 4.13
CA GLY A 59 -10.55 -1.63 3.12
C GLY A 59 -9.58 -0.58 3.70
N GLU A 60 -9.48 -0.49 5.02
CA GLU A 60 -8.58 0.43 5.71
C GLU A 60 -7.29 -0.28 6.14
N HIS A 61 -6.16 0.42 6.02
CA HIS A 61 -4.83 -0.06 6.36
C HIS A 61 -4.48 0.32 7.79
N MET A 62 -4.18 -0.68 8.62
CA MET A 62 -3.88 -0.53 10.04
C MET A 62 -2.60 -1.26 10.39
N THR A 63 -1.82 -0.70 11.30
CA THR A 63 -0.62 -1.37 11.81
C THR A 63 -0.90 -2.04 13.15
N ILE A 64 -0.54 -3.30 13.31
CA ILE A 64 -0.64 -4.02 14.57
C ILE A 64 0.42 -3.50 15.54
N VAL A 65 -0.02 -2.94 16.65
CA VAL A 65 0.86 -2.40 17.70
C VAL A 65 1.21 -3.48 18.71
N THR A 66 0.22 -4.25 19.13
CA THR A 66 0.42 -5.38 20.07
C THR A 66 -0.42 -6.56 19.61
N ALA A 67 0.07 -7.76 19.87
CA ALA A 67 -0.69 -8.98 19.66
C ALA A 67 -0.51 -9.90 20.88
N THR A 68 -1.58 -10.57 21.25
CA THR A 68 -1.62 -11.49 22.40
C THR A 68 -2.12 -12.85 21.92
N ALA A 69 -1.34 -13.87 22.23
CA ALA A 69 -1.71 -15.26 21.93
C ALA A 69 -3.01 -15.65 22.66
N GLY A 70 -3.84 -16.44 21.99
CA GLY A 70 -5.09 -16.95 22.52
C GLY A 70 -5.64 -18.04 21.62
N ALA A 71 -6.39 -18.96 22.23
CA ALA A 71 -7.13 -19.96 21.47
C ALA A 71 -8.15 -19.31 20.52
N ALA A 72 -8.73 -20.09 19.63
CA ALA A 72 -9.76 -19.65 18.70
C ALA A 72 -10.86 -18.82 19.42
N GLY A 73 -11.16 -17.64 18.91
CA GLY A 73 -12.08 -16.68 19.52
C GLY A 73 -11.54 -15.90 20.72
N SER A 74 -10.26 -16.02 21.06
CA SER A 74 -9.63 -15.37 22.21
C SER A 74 -8.34 -14.64 21.89
N GLY A 75 -7.76 -14.86 20.70
CA GLY A 75 -6.59 -14.13 20.24
C GLY A 75 -6.95 -12.67 19.95
N VAL A 76 -6.14 -11.74 20.44
CA VAL A 76 -6.40 -10.31 20.28
C VAL A 76 -5.18 -9.57 19.77
N PHE A 77 -5.41 -8.53 18.98
CA PHE A 77 -4.39 -7.55 18.65
C PHE A 77 -4.97 -6.13 18.71
N THR A 78 -4.10 -5.19 19.00
CA THR A 78 -4.43 -3.77 18.94
C THR A 78 -3.84 -3.18 17.68
N VAL A 79 -4.56 -2.29 17.05
CA VAL A 79 -4.12 -1.63 15.84
C VAL A 79 -4.00 -0.12 16.03
N SER A 80 -3.11 0.47 15.27
CA SER A 80 -2.93 1.91 15.17
C SER A 80 -3.24 2.34 13.75
N ASP A 81 -4.08 3.34 13.62
CA ASP A 81 -4.35 4.05 12.39
C ASP A 81 -3.48 5.29 12.32
N ALA A 82 -2.85 5.54 11.18
CA ALA A 82 -2.09 6.75 10.94
C ALA A 82 -2.97 8.03 11.03
N ASP A 83 -4.26 7.90 10.71
CA ASP A 83 -5.22 9.01 10.70
C ASP A 83 -6.18 9.02 11.90
N GLU A 84 -6.18 8.01 12.77
CA GLU A 84 -7.02 7.83 13.97
C GLU A 84 -8.55 7.96 13.73
N THR A 85 -8.99 8.08 12.48
CA THR A 85 -10.37 8.39 12.09
C THR A 85 -10.99 7.37 11.14
N ALA A 86 -10.20 6.46 10.57
CA ALA A 86 -10.66 5.52 9.55
C ALA A 86 -11.89 4.71 9.99
N TRP A 87 -11.91 4.27 11.25
CA TRP A 87 -13.03 3.48 11.79
C TRP A 87 -14.09 4.28 12.55
N ALA A 88 -13.95 5.59 12.63
CA ALA A 88 -14.96 6.41 13.30
C ALA A 88 -16.33 6.32 12.61
N SER A 89 -16.34 6.17 11.29
CA SER A 89 -17.56 6.10 10.48
C SER A 89 -17.95 4.69 10.06
N ASN A 90 -17.00 3.76 10.04
CA ASN A 90 -17.23 2.38 9.59
C ASN A 90 -16.34 1.39 10.38
N PRO A 91 -16.65 1.16 11.65
CA PRO A 91 -15.87 0.26 12.49
C PRO A 91 -15.94 -1.20 11.98
N PRO A 92 -14.89 -2.01 12.24
CA PRO A 92 -14.92 -3.43 11.93
C PRO A 92 -16.15 -4.13 12.53
N ALA A 93 -16.81 -4.91 11.70
CA ALA A 93 -17.95 -5.70 12.09
C ALA A 93 -17.55 -7.16 12.33
N HIS A 94 -18.40 -7.89 13.04
CA HIS A 94 -18.29 -9.34 13.16
C HIS A 94 -18.32 -9.98 11.75
N GLU A 95 -17.45 -10.96 11.52
CA GLU A 95 -17.23 -11.63 10.23
C GLU A 95 -16.48 -10.81 9.17
N ASP A 96 -16.02 -9.60 9.47
CA ASP A 96 -15.10 -8.91 8.56
C ASP A 96 -13.79 -9.68 8.43
N ILE A 97 -13.23 -9.66 7.23
CA ILE A 97 -11.98 -10.39 6.95
C ILE A 97 -10.79 -9.47 7.21
N VAL A 98 -9.85 -9.99 7.99
CA VAL A 98 -8.54 -9.39 8.22
C VAL A 98 -7.57 -9.93 7.16
N TYR A 99 -7.15 -9.07 6.24
CA TYR A 99 -6.16 -9.41 5.24
C TYR A 99 -4.76 -9.04 5.72
N PRO A 100 -3.75 -9.89 5.45
CA PRO A 100 -2.37 -9.57 5.79
C PRO A 100 -1.81 -8.49 4.86
N GLY A 101 -1.13 -7.51 5.43
CA GLY A 101 -0.37 -6.48 4.75
C GLY A 101 1.13 -6.66 4.91
N GLU A 102 1.89 -5.59 4.75
CA GLU A 102 3.34 -5.58 4.83
C GLU A 102 3.88 -5.50 6.26
N GLY A 103 5.19 -5.67 6.41
CA GLY A 103 5.91 -5.49 7.68
C GLY A 103 5.91 -6.73 8.57
N GLY A 104 5.90 -6.51 9.88
CA GLY A 104 6.05 -7.54 10.90
C GLY A 104 7.50 -8.00 11.10
N ALA A 105 7.70 -9.00 11.97
CA ALA A 105 9.03 -9.48 12.32
C ALA A 105 9.82 -10.08 11.14
N GLY A 106 9.12 -10.57 10.11
CA GLY A 106 9.71 -11.12 8.89
C GLY A 106 9.98 -10.07 7.79
N GLY A 107 9.58 -8.81 7.99
CA GLY A 107 9.73 -7.76 7.00
C GLY A 107 9.02 -8.08 5.67
N ILE A 108 7.77 -8.52 5.75
CA ILE A 108 7.01 -8.95 4.56
C ILE A 108 6.76 -7.75 3.65
N ALA A 109 7.07 -7.89 2.36
CA ALA A 109 6.83 -6.88 1.34
C ALA A 109 5.52 -7.13 0.60
N VAL A 110 4.76 -6.07 0.35
CA VAL A 110 3.55 -6.07 -0.46
C VAL A 110 3.79 -5.26 -1.73
N TYR A 111 3.40 -5.83 -2.86
CA TYR A 111 3.56 -5.22 -4.18
C TYR A 111 2.21 -4.78 -4.70
N GLN A 112 2.17 -3.55 -5.18
CA GLN A 112 0.96 -2.97 -5.75
C GLN A 112 0.91 -3.15 -7.27
N SER A 113 -0.21 -3.63 -7.77
CA SER A 113 -0.52 -3.72 -9.19
C SER A 113 -1.74 -2.85 -9.49
N PHE A 114 -1.65 -2.05 -10.53
CA PHE A 114 -2.73 -1.15 -10.92
C PHE A 114 -3.48 -1.68 -12.13
N LEU A 115 -4.78 -1.86 -11.98
CA LEU A 115 -5.69 -2.11 -13.10
C LEU A 115 -6.37 -0.79 -13.47
N VAL A 116 -6.04 -0.28 -14.65
CA VAL A 116 -6.46 1.05 -15.10
C VAL A 116 -7.38 0.91 -16.30
N ALA A 117 -8.59 1.46 -16.22
CA ALA A 117 -9.52 1.53 -17.32
C ALA A 117 -9.30 2.80 -18.16
N LYS A 118 -9.99 2.88 -19.31
CA LYS A 118 -9.91 4.03 -20.21
C LYS A 118 -10.31 5.32 -19.48
N ASP A 119 -9.55 6.40 -19.72
CA ASP A 119 -9.78 7.74 -19.18
C ASP A 119 -9.68 7.84 -17.64
N ALA A 120 -8.98 6.89 -17.00
CA ALA A 120 -8.80 6.90 -15.55
C ALA A 120 -7.92 8.06 -15.06
N PHE A 121 -6.87 8.36 -15.82
CA PHE A 121 -5.97 9.48 -15.54
C PHE A 121 -5.60 10.21 -16.83
N ALA A 122 -5.16 11.44 -16.70
CA ALA A 122 -4.61 12.24 -17.80
C ALA A 122 -3.25 12.80 -17.43
N ILE A 123 -2.39 12.86 -18.42
CA ILE A 123 -1.12 13.57 -18.37
C ILE A 123 -1.28 14.79 -19.25
N ILE A 124 -0.96 15.96 -18.69
CA ILE A 124 -0.99 17.22 -19.41
C ILE A 124 0.45 17.53 -19.82
N ASP A 125 0.64 17.67 -21.14
CA ASP A 125 1.85 18.23 -21.71
C ASP A 125 1.52 19.66 -22.16
N PRO A 126 1.98 20.70 -21.41
CA PRO A 126 1.66 22.08 -21.77
C PRO A 126 2.25 22.40 -23.14
N ASP A 127 1.43 22.91 -24.03
CA ASP A 127 1.82 23.31 -25.38
C ASP A 127 2.98 24.31 -25.34
N GLY A 128 4.06 23.99 -26.05
CA GLY A 128 5.28 24.79 -26.10
C GLY A 128 6.21 24.74 -24.88
N ALA A 129 5.86 24.00 -23.84
CA ALA A 129 6.66 23.87 -22.61
C ALA A 129 6.95 22.41 -22.19
N GLY A 130 6.56 21.43 -22.97
CA GLY A 130 6.65 20.01 -22.60
C GLY A 130 8.09 19.54 -22.38
N LYS A 131 8.93 19.72 -23.36
CA LYS A 131 10.36 19.39 -23.27
C LYS A 131 11.17 20.30 -24.17
N GLU A 132 12.06 21.06 -23.57
CA GLU A 132 12.99 21.94 -24.28
C GLU A 132 14.42 21.57 -23.91
N THR A 133 15.28 21.41 -24.94
CA THR A 133 16.71 21.24 -24.75
C THR A 133 17.39 22.51 -25.23
N ILE A 134 18.11 23.15 -24.33
CA ILE A 134 18.82 24.41 -24.58
C ILE A 134 20.31 24.09 -24.65
N ILE A 135 20.90 24.37 -25.79
CA ILE A 135 22.34 24.14 -26.01
C ILE A 135 22.97 25.50 -26.35
N HIS A 136 23.97 25.86 -25.56
CA HIS A 136 24.82 27.01 -25.83
C HIS A 136 26.24 26.54 -26.10
N ASP A 137 26.69 26.77 -27.28
CA ASP A 137 28.07 26.45 -27.67
C ASP A 137 29.08 27.38 -26.97
N LYS A 138 30.33 26.93 -26.87
CA LYS A 138 31.41 27.69 -26.23
C LYS A 138 31.61 29.09 -26.78
N ASN A 139 31.16 29.39 -27.97
CA ASN A 139 31.28 30.70 -28.63
C ASN A 139 30.02 31.57 -28.49
N SER A 140 29.05 31.15 -27.68
CA SER A 140 27.75 31.88 -27.48
C SER A 140 27.82 33.04 -26.49
N GLY A 141 28.99 33.33 -25.92
CA GLY A 141 29.18 34.42 -24.93
C GLY A 141 28.82 34.05 -23.51
N ILE A 142 28.23 32.87 -23.27
CA ILE A 142 27.84 32.41 -21.94
C ILE A 142 29.02 31.83 -21.14
N GLY A 143 30.03 31.36 -21.82
CA GLY A 143 31.24 30.74 -21.24
C GLY A 143 32.23 31.70 -20.58
N GLY A 144 31.84 32.93 -20.28
CA GLY A 144 32.73 33.99 -19.75
C GLY A 144 33.64 34.57 -20.82
N ALA A 145 34.55 35.48 -20.43
CA ALA A 145 35.41 36.21 -21.34
C ALA A 145 36.33 35.35 -22.21
N LEU A 146 36.61 34.13 -21.77
CA LEU A 146 37.49 33.19 -22.50
C LEU A 146 36.73 32.15 -23.34
N ASN A 147 35.41 32.15 -23.33
CA ASN A 147 34.55 31.20 -24.08
C ASN A 147 34.97 29.71 -23.99
N GLN A 148 35.45 29.27 -22.80
CA GLN A 148 36.11 27.97 -22.65
C GLN A 148 35.13 26.82 -22.52
N TYR A 149 33.84 27.07 -22.17
CA TYR A 149 32.82 26.05 -21.97
C TYR A 149 31.51 26.40 -22.64
N GLY A 150 30.79 25.38 -23.06
CA GLY A 150 29.36 25.48 -23.44
C GLY A 150 28.48 24.94 -22.36
N THR A 151 27.19 25.20 -22.44
CA THR A 151 26.21 24.68 -21.50
C THR A 151 25.10 23.90 -22.21
N VAL A 152 24.67 22.82 -21.62
CA VAL A 152 23.52 22.05 -22.05
C VAL A 152 22.51 22.04 -20.89
N GLY A 153 21.32 22.55 -21.12
CA GLY A 153 20.23 22.58 -20.16
C GLY A 153 19.01 21.85 -20.71
N GLY A 154 18.24 21.26 -19.83
CA GLY A 154 16.95 20.69 -20.15
C GLY A 154 15.86 21.33 -19.30
N LYS A 155 14.73 21.67 -19.90
CA LYS A 155 13.54 22.14 -19.23
C LYS A 155 12.38 21.24 -19.64
N PHE A 156 11.59 20.79 -18.67
CA PHE A 156 10.34 20.09 -18.93
C PHE A 156 9.26 20.52 -17.95
N SER A 157 8.03 20.48 -18.38
CA SER A 157 6.85 20.68 -17.55
C SER A 157 5.85 19.58 -17.84
N SER A 158 5.34 18.94 -16.83
CA SER A 158 4.27 17.96 -16.95
C SER A 158 3.40 18.01 -15.71
N ALA A 159 2.14 17.68 -15.86
CA ALA A 159 1.21 17.48 -14.76
C ALA A 159 0.39 16.22 -15.02
N ALA A 160 0.10 15.48 -13.97
CA ALA A 160 -0.77 14.32 -14.04
C ALA A 160 -1.91 14.46 -13.03
N LYS A 161 -3.09 14.00 -13.40
CA LYS A 161 -4.26 14.00 -12.51
C LYS A 161 -5.11 12.75 -12.76
N ILE A 162 -5.60 12.16 -11.67
CA ILE A 162 -6.64 11.14 -11.73
C ILE A 162 -7.95 11.85 -12.10
N LEU A 163 -8.61 11.37 -13.16
CA LEU A 163 -9.88 11.90 -13.64
C LEU A 163 -11.06 11.18 -13.00
N TYR A 164 -10.96 9.87 -12.88
CA TYR A 164 -12.00 9.01 -12.33
C TYR A 164 -11.38 7.95 -11.44
N GLU A 165 -11.57 8.05 -10.14
CA GLU A 165 -11.03 7.12 -9.14
C GLU A 165 -11.65 5.72 -9.25
N ASP A 166 -12.93 5.63 -9.58
CA ASP A 166 -13.67 4.38 -9.81
C ASP A 166 -13.18 3.57 -11.02
N ARG A 167 -12.29 4.13 -11.82
CA ARG A 167 -11.64 3.47 -12.97
C ARG A 167 -10.23 2.98 -12.70
N ILE A 168 -9.77 3.08 -11.47
CA ILE A 168 -8.47 2.57 -11.02
C ILE A 168 -8.74 1.58 -9.90
N VAL A 169 -8.19 0.37 -10.04
CA VAL A 169 -8.21 -0.64 -8.99
C VAL A 169 -6.79 -0.95 -8.62
N VAL A 170 -6.47 -0.83 -7.34
CA VAL A 170 -5.21 -1.26 -6.77
C VAL A 170 -5.36 -2.68 -6.28
N ILE A 171 -4.46 -3.56 -6.69
CA ILE A 171 -4.37 -4.94 -6.26
C ILE A 171 -3.08 -5.10 -5.49
N GLU A 172 -3.18 -5.41 -4.23
CA GLU A 172 -2.04 -5.65 -3.36
C GLU A 172 -1.80 -7.15 -3.22
N SER A 173 -0.56 -7.57 -3.35
CA SER A 173 -0.19 -8.97 -3.28
C SER A 173 1.24 -9.15 -2.76
N THR A 174 1.47 -10.24 -2.06
CA THR A 174 2.82 -10.66 -1.68
C THR A 174 3.44 -11.51 -2.77
N SER A 175 4.78 -11.55 -2.85
CA SER A 175 5.49 -12.35 -3.82
C SER A 175 5.61 -13.80 -3.35
N LYS A 176 5.38 -14.74 -4.26
CA LYS A 176 5.68 -16.17 -4.06
C LYS A 176 7.19 -16.43 -3.97
N TYR A 177 7.99 -15.59 -4.59
CA TYR A 177 9.44 -15.83 -4.76
C TYR A 177 10.27 -15.13 -3.70
N SER A 178 9.78 -14.03 -3.15
CA SER A 178 10.42 -13.31 -2.05
C SER A 178 9.36 -12.64 -1.20
N ALA A 179 9.30 -12.99 0.06
CA ALA A 179 8.42 -12.34 1.03
C ALA A 179 9.04 -11.05 1.59
N THR A 180 10.37 -10.92 1.47
CA THR A 180 11.16 -9.87 2.12
C THR A 180 11.94 -8.99 1.13
N ASP A 181 11.68 -9.13 -0.16
CA ASP A 181 12.34 -8.31 -1.18
C ASP A 181 11.82 -6.89 -1.07
N VAL A 182 12.60 -6.06 -0.43
CA VAL A 182 12.33 -4.63 -0.33
C VAL A 182 12.47 -4.07 -1.73
N ALA A 183 11.38 -3.53 -2.23
CA ALA A 183 11.26 -2.98 -3.56
C ALA A 183 12.49 -2.19 -4.03
N ASN A 184 12.79 -2.36 -5.28
CA ASN A 184 13.76 -1.63 -6.06
C ASN A 184 13.67 -0.11 -5.88
#